data_d041399a35ddcbc71dc0907e30b5bedf
#
_entry.id   d041399a35ddcbc71dc0907e30b5bedf
#
_cell.length_a   1.000
_cell.length_b   1.000
_cell.length_c   1.000
_cell.angle_alpha   90.00
_cell.angle_beta   90.00
_cell.angle_gamma   90.00
#
_symmetry.space_group_name_H-M   'P 1'
#
loop_
_entity.id
_entity.type
_entity.pdbx_description
1 polymer ?
#
loop_
_entity_poly.entity_id
_entity_poly.type
_entity_poly.pdbx_seq_one_letter_code
_entity_poly.pdbx_strand_id
1 'polypeptide(L)'
;VDIMVIECNYDYNMLMKCSYPWDLKARVKSRNGHLSNNDAAKFIKDMYTERLRKVYLAHISKDSNNYDIVRNTVKEELSTNNIKLDFEIAMQDKVTDVFEL
;
A
#
# COMPACT_ATOMS: atom_id res chain seq x y z
N VAL A 1 14.19 7.22 9.63
CA VAL A 1 12.94 6.54 10.01
C VAL A 1 13.16 5.05 10.05
N ASP A 2 12.87 4.41 11.18
CA ASP A 2 13.08 2.97 11.35
C ASP A 2 11.85 2.16 10.91
N ILE A 3 10.67 2.72 11.06
CA ILE A 3 9.40 2.07 10.72
C ILE A 3 8.57 3.05 9.90
N MET A 4 7.97 2.53 8.84
CA MET A 4 7.08 3.31 7.98
C MET A 4 5.71 2.65 7.96
N VAL A 5 4.66 3.45 8.04
CA VAL A 5 3.29 3.01 7.77
C VAL A 5 2.81 3.75 6.55
N ILE A 6 2.37 3.04 5.53
CA ILE A 6 1.94 3.64 4.28
C ILE A 6 0.67 2.99 3.79
N GLU A 7 -0.19 3.79 3.16
CA GLU A 7 -1.43 3.30 2.59
C GLU A 7 -1.19 2.56 1.28
N CYS A 8 -1.84 1.41 1.12
CA CYS A 8 -1.92 0.67 -0.14
C CYS A 8 -3.39 0.43 -0.43
N ASN A 9 -4.11 1.48 -0.79
CA ASN A 9 -5.56 1.42 -0.78
C ASN A 9 -6.15 0.59 -1.90
N TYR A 10 -5.70 0.77 -3.14
CA TYR A 10 -6.36 0.14 -4.27
C TYR A 10 -5.38 -0.38 -5.30
N ASP A 11 -5.81 -1.42 -6.01
CA ASP A 11 -5.20 -1.85 -7.27
C ASP A 11 -5.92 -1.14 -8.40
N TYR A 12 -5.18 -0.52 -9.29
CA TYR A 12 -5.78 0.27 -10.37
C TYR A 12 -6.79 -0.54 -11.19
N ASN A 13 -6.42 -1.76 -11.58
CA ASN A 13 -7.29 -2.59 -12.40
C ASN A 13 -8.55 -3.01 -11.65
N MET A 14 -8.43 -3.35 -10.38
CA MET A 14 -9.60 -3.69 -9.57
C MET A 14 -10.50 -2.48 -9.36
N LEU A 15 -9.93 -1.30 -9.16
CA LEU A 15 -10.72 -0.08 -9.00
C LEU A 15 -11.54 0.20 -10.27
N MET A 16 -10.92 0.04 -11.44
CA MET A 16 -11.60 0.28 -12.70
C MET A 16 -12.73 -0.71 -12.95
N LYS A 17 -12.60 -1.94 -12.45
CA LYS A 17 -13.58 -3.01 -12.66
C LYS A 17 -14.61 -3.14 -11.56
N CYS A 18 -14.41 -2.47 -10.42
CA CYS A 18 -15.34 -2.60 -9.29
C CYS A 18 -16.64 -1.83 -9.55
N SER A 19 -17.62 -2.04 -8.68
CA SER A 19 -18.97 -1.50 -8.84
C SER A 19 -19.14 -0.03 -8.44
N TYR A 20 -18.05 0.63 -8.08
CA TYR A 20 -18.13 2.05 -7.71
C TYR A 20 -18.57 2.91 -8.89
N PRO A 21 -19.40 3.94 -8.66
CA PRO A 21 -19.69 4.95 -9.68
C PRO A 21 -18.41 5.66 -10.15
N TRP A 22 -18.43 6.16 -11.37
CA TRP A 22 -17.25 6.80 -11.95
C TRP A 22 -16.76 8.01 -11.16
N ASP A 23 -17.65 8.79 -10.57
CA ASP A 23 -17.26 9.93 -9.75
C ASP A 23 -16.50 9.49 -8.49
N LEU A 24 -16.92 8.37 -7.88
CA LEU A 24 -16.20 7.81 -6.75
C LEU A 24 -14.84 7.27 -7.14
N LYS A 25 -14.76 6.58 -8.30
CA LYS A 25 -13.48 6.09 -8.82
C LYS A 25 -12.50 7.23 -9.05
N ALA A 26 -12.98 8.33 -9.62
CA ALA A 26 -12.16 9.51 -9.85
C ALA A 26 -11.65 10.11 -8.54
N ARG A 27 -12.50 10.13 -7.52
CA ARG A 27 -12.11 10.64 -6.19
C ARG A 27 -11.04 9.76 -5.56
N VAL A 28 -11.19 8.43 -5.65
CA VAL A 28 -10.21 7.50 -5.08
C VAL A 28 -8.84 7.70 -5.73
N LYS A 29 -8.81 7.92 -7.05
CA LYS A 29 -7.57 8.12 -7.80
C LYS A 29 -6.98 9.51 -7.66
N SER A 30 -7.73 10.47 -7.14
CA SER A 30 -7.28 11.85 -7.11
C SER A 30 -6.09 12.03 -6.15
N ARG A 31 -5.35 13.14 -6.33
CA ARG A 31 -4.20 13.47 -5.49
C ARG A 31 -4.56 13.49 -4.00
N ASN A 32 -5.75 13.94 -3.67
CA ASN A 32 -6.23 14.05 -2.29
C ASN A 32 -7.06 12.83 -1.86
N GLY A 33 -7.09 11.78 -2.68
CA GLY A 33 -7.77 10.54 -2.37
C GLY A 33 -6.85 9.55 -1.72
N HIS A 34 -6.64 8.40 -2.38
CA HIS A 34 -5.88 7.28 -1.82
C HIS A 34 -4.72 6.90 -2.72
N LEU A 35 -3.67 6.30 -2.12
CA LEU A 35 -2.54 5.78 -2.88
C LEU A 35 -2.87 4.42 -3.47
N SER A 36 -2.51 4.23 -4.74
CA SER A 36 -2.53 2.91 -5.34
C SER A 36 -1.38 2.05 -4.81
N ASN A 37 -1.49 0.74 -5.01
CA ASN A 37 -0.40 -0.17 -4.62
C ASN A 37 0.91 0.18 -5.31
N ASN A 38 0.85 0.51 -6.60
CA ASN A 38 2.06 0.86 -7.36
C ASN A 38 2.70 2.14 -6.86
N ASP A 39 1.91 3.16 -6.59
CA ASP A 39 2.44 4.43 -6.08
C ASP A 39 3.02 4.26 -4.68
N ALA A 40 2.38 3.47 -3.84
CA ALA A 40 2.90 3.16 -2.51
C ALA A 40 4.23 2.41 -2.60
N ALA A 41 4.33 1.41 -3.47
CA ALA A 41 5.55 0.65 -3.65
C ALA A 41 6.70 1.54 -4.14
N LYS A 42 6.43 2.43 -5.07
CA LYS A 42 7.42 3.40 -5.56
C LYS A 42 7.88 4.34 -4.46
N PHE A 43 6.95 4.80 -3.64
CA PHE A 43 7.27 5.67 -2.52
C PHE A 43 8.21 4.96 -1.53
N ILE A 44 7.91 3.71 -1.21
CA ILE A 44 8.76 2.92 -0.32
C ILE A 44 10.17 2.81 -0.91
N LYS A 45 10.27 2.50 -2.19
CA LYS A 45 11.56 2.39 -2.88
C LYS A 45 12.33 3.71 -2.80
N ASP A 46 11.66 4.83 -3.09
CA ASP A 46 12.31 6.14 -3.12
C ASP A 46 12.76 6.61 -1.75
N MET A 47 12.03 6.22 -0.71
CA MET A 47 12.33 6.63 0.67
C MET A 47 13.21 5.64 1.42
N TYR A 48 13.58 4.53 0.78
CA TYR A 48 14.36 3.49 1.44
C TYR A 48 15.75 3.99 1.81
N THR A 49 16.13 3.70 3.05
CA THR A 49 17.51 3.85 3.54
C THR A 49 17.83 2.62 4.38
N GLU A 50 19.11 2.42 4.68
CA GLU A 50 19.53 1.30 5.53
C GLU A 50 18.92 1.35 6.92
N ARG A 51 18.42 2.49 7.33
CA ARG A 51 17.78 2.68 8.65
C ARG A 51 16.34 2.23 8.67
N LEU A 52 15.70 2.13 7.50
CA LEU A 52 14.32 1.67 7.41
C LEU A 52 14.30 0.15 7.56
N ARG A 53 13.70 -0.33 8.62
CA ARG A 53 13.70 -1.76 8.97
C ARG A 53 12.40 -2.47 8.71
N LYS A 54 11.30 -1.75 8.72
CA LYS A 54 9.97 -2.37 8.62
C LYS A 54 9.00 -1.40 7.98
N VAL A 55 8.13 -1.94 7.12
CA VAL A 55 7.02 -1.18 6.54
C VAL A 55 5.72 -1.91 6.84
N TYR A 56 4.72 -1.17 7.30
CA TYR A 56 3.36 -1.66 7.45
C TYR A 56 2.49 -1.08 6.36
N LEU A 57 1.79 -1.96 5.64
CA LEU A 57 0.89 -1.59 4.54
C LEU A 57 -0.53 -1.55 5.10
N ALA A 58 -1.17 -0.40 5.02
CA ALA A 58 -2.42 -0.14 5.72
C ALA A 58 -3.53 0.34 4.77
N HIS A 59 -4.74 0.46 5.27
CA HIS A 59 -5.91 1.01 4.57
C HIS A 59 -6.19 0.33 3.23
N ILE A 60 -6.15 -1.00 3.21
CA ILE A 60 -6.37 -1.78 1.99
C ILE A 60 -7.86 -1.93 1.76
N SER A 61 -8.34 -1.41 0.62
CA SER A 61 -9.75 -1.48 0.27
C SER A 61 -10.19 -2.93 0.04
N LYS A 62 -11.35 -3.30 0.56
CA LYS A 62 -11.92 -4.63 0.33
C LYS A 62 -12.50 -4.76 -1.07
N ASP A 63 -12.97 -3.67 -1.65
CA ASP A 63 -13.66 -3.70 -2.94
C ASP A 63 -12.73 -3.50 -4.13
N SER A 64 -11.65 -2.78 -3.96
CA SER A 64 -10.74 -2.42 -5.06
C SER A 64 -9.31 -2.88 -4.83
N ASN A 65 -9.11 -3.87 -3.94
CA ASN A 65 -7.79 -4.41 -3.66
C ASN A 65 -7.91 -5.82 -3.07
N ASN A 66 -6.79 -6.50 -2.93
CA ASN A 66 -6.69 -7.68 -2.08
C ASN A 66 -5.27 -7.83 -1.57
N TYR A 67 -5.09 -8.61 -0.52
CA TYR A 67 -3.82 -8.73 0.17
C TYR A 67 -2.73 -9.36 -0.70
N ASP A 68 -3.08 -10.32 -1.54
CA ASP A 68 -2.10 -10.98 -2.41
C ASP A 68 -1.55 -10.00 -3.46
N ILE A 69 -2.40 -9.18 -4.04
CA ILE A 69 -1.99 -8.18 -5.01
C ILE A 69 -1.08 -7.15 -4.34
N VAL A 70 -1.43 -6.69 -3.14
CA VAL A 70 -0.60 -5.75 -2.38
C VAL A 70 0.79 -6.34 -2.14
N ARG A 71 0.84 -7.56 -1.62
CA ARG A 71 2.12 -8.22 -1.32
C ARG A 71 2.98 -8.36 -2.57
N ASN A 72 2.38 -8.82 -3.65
CA ASN A 72 3.12 -9.06 -4.90
C ASN A 72 3.61 -7.76 -5.50
N THR A 73 2.81 -6.71 -5.47
CA THR A 73 3.20 -5.40 -6.01
C THR A 73 4.40 -4.83 -5.27
N VAL A 74 4.34 -4.83 -3.95
CA VAL A 74 5.43 -4.31 -3.12
C VAL A 74 6.68 -5.19 -3.25
N LYS A 75 6.51 -6.50 -3.18
CA LYS A 75 7.61 -7.44 -3.28
C LYS A 75 8.34 -7.32 -4.61
N GLU A 76 7.60 -7.19 -5.70
CA GLU A 76 8.18 -7.05 -7.03
C GLU A 76 8.99 -5.77 -7.16
N GLU A 77 8.46 -4.65 -6.69
CA GLU A 77 9.16 -3.37 -6.76
C GLU A 77 10.45 -3.40 -5.94
N LEU A 78 10.40 -3.95 -4.75
CA LEU A 78 11.59 -4.06 -3.90
C LEU A 78 12.63 -5.01 -4.52
N SER A 79 12.19 -6.15 -5.03
CA SER A 79 13.10 -7.14 -5.64
C SER A 79 13.78 -6.59 -6.88
N THR A 80 13.04 -5.88 -7.73
CA THR A 80 13.57 -5.28 -8.94
C THR A 80 14.67 -4.26 -8.64
N ASN A 81 14.59 -3.60 -7.49
CA ASN A 81 15.55 -2.59 -7.09
C ASN A 81 16.58 -3.12 -6.07
N ASN A 82 16.64 -4.43 -5.87
CA ASN A 82 17.58 -5.09 -4.95
C ASN A 82 17.47 -4.60 -3.51
N ILE A 83 16.25 -4.26 -3.08
CA ILE A 83 16.00 -3.79 -1.72
C ILE A 83 15.50 -4.96 -0.88
N LYS A 84 16.19 -5.25 0.20
CA LYS A 84 15.77 -6.25 1.19
C LYS A 84 15.14 -5.50 2.36
N LEU A 85 13.82 -5.50 2.40
CA LEU A 85 13.08 -4.78 3.41
C LEU A 85 11.91 -5.65 3.86
N ASP A 86 11.75 -5.78 5.15
CA ASP A 86 10.64 -6.51 5.74
C ASP A 86 9.37 -5.66 5.70
N PHE A 87 8.27 -6.22 5.22
CA PHE A 87 6.99 -5.52 5.21
C PHE A 87 5.86 -6.47 5.60
N GLU A 88 4.79 -5.88 6.09
CA GLU A 88 3.65 -6.63 6.62
C GLU A 88 2.37 -5.84 6.40
N ILE A 89 1.28 -6.56 6.16
CA ILE A 89 -0.04 -5.93 6.03
C ILE A 89 -0.62 -5.74 7.43
N ALA A 90 -1.01 -4.49 7.72
CA ALA A 90 -1.73 -4.18 8.94
C ALA A 90 -3.22 -4.43 8.68
N MET A 91 -3.77 -5.44 9.32
CA MET A 91 -5.17 -5.83 9.14
C MET A 91 -6.10 -4.75 9.69
N GLN A 92 -7.13 -4.41 8.92
CA GLN A 92 -8.07 -3.36 9.33
C GLN A 92 -8.90 -3.75 10.55
N ASP A 93 -9.16 -5.05 10.72
CA ASP A 93 -9.97 -5.54 11.85
C ASP A 93 -9.14 -5.74 13.11
N LYS A 94 -7.84 -5.57 13.03
CA LYS A 94 -6.95 -5.74 14.17
C LYS A 94 -6.11 -4.49 14.32
N VAL A 95 -6.11 -3.95 15.51
CA VAL A 95 -5.23 -2.84 15.84
C VAL A 95 -3.88 -3.44 16.20
N THR A 96 -2.85 -3.07 15.49
CA THR A 96 -1.50 -3.52 15.82
C THR A 96 -0.94 -2.61 16.91
N ASP A 97 0.04 -3.10 17.66
CA ASP A 97 0.68 -2.29 18.69
C ASP A 97 1.29 -1.02 18.14
N VAL A 98 1.70 -1.04 16.86
CA VAL A 98 2.26 0.13 16.20
C VAL A 98 1.27 1.27 16.15
N PHE A 99 0.00 1.00 15.94
CA PHE A 99 -1.03 2.03 15.84
C PHE A 99 -1.57 2.49 17.18
N GLU A 100 -1.27 1.78 18.23
CA GLU A 100 -1.73 2.13 19.58
C GLU A 100 -0.77 3.07 20.29
N LEU A 101 0.38 3.29 19.72
CA LEU A 101 1.35 4.21 20.29
C LEU A 101 0.89 5.65 20.13
#